data_d45f055510cc7342760891fd87b3747f
#
_entry.id   d45f055510cc7342760891fd87b3747f
#
_cell.length_a   1.000
_cell.length_b   1.000
_cell.length_c   1.000
_cell.angle_alpha   90.00
_cell.angle_beta   90.00
_cell.angle_gamma   90.00
#
_symmetry.space_group_name_H-M   'P 1'
#
loop_
_entity.id
_entity.type
_entity.pdbx_description
1 polymer ?
#
loop_
_entity_poly.entity_id
_entity_poly.type
_entity_poly.pdbx_seq_one_letter_code
_entity_poly.pdbx_strand_id
1 'polypeptide(L)'
;MNINPINLIPANELGKDSKIKLSVCDTEHDLYWRMAIEVLETIKANNEKGEDTIMVVPYGPLGPYSRLVYLVNTYRVSLKRCTFINMDEYLNDDCTYIDKNDPLSFRGGMERIFYNLVDDELNVLPENRHFPVPGEEHKVMELIEKAGKLDMAWGGVGINGHFAFNEPPEPGESCTAEEFLNRPTRVLPISRETKTINCFMNCGGDLEAIPKYCITVGMKEMFMAKKIRMCMPRDWNAGALRKILHGGETPAVPCSLFARHPDAMIYCSRVATESPVPEIRIYNK
;
A
#
# COMPACT_ATOMS: atom_id res chain seq x y z
N MET A 1 15.53 29.91 3.67
CA MET A 1 14.51 28.81 3.61
C MET A 1 14.55 28.02 4.92
N ASN A 2 13.43 27.75 5.56
CA ASN A 2 13.45 26.98 6.81
C ASN A 2 13.40 25.48 6.45
N ILE A 3 14.58 24.87 6.31
CA ILE A 3 14.70 23.45 5.91
C ILE A 3 14.44 22.59 7.15
N ASN A 4 13.49 21.66 7.06
CA ASN A 4 13.27 20.68 8.12
C ASN A 4 14.53 19.82 8.31
N PRO A 5 15.13 19.77 9.51
CA PRO A 5 16.37 19.04 9.75
C PRO A 5 16.36 17.56 9.33
N ILE A 6 15.20 16.90 9.41
CA ILE A 6 15.10 15.49 8.96
C ILE A 6 15.36 15.32 7.46
N ASN A 7 15.16 16.36 6.65
CA ASN A 7 15.42 16.31 5.23
C ASN A 7 16.92 16.36 4.88
N LEU A 8 17.75 16.73 5.86
CA LEU A 8 19.21 16.75 5.74
C LEU A 8 19.87 15.43 6.15
N ILE A 9 19.10 14.46 6.71
CA ILE A 9 19.63 13.15 7.10
C ILE A 9 20.18 12.46 5.86
N PRO A 10 21.46 12.05 5.87
CA PRO A 10 22.07 11.35 4.73
C PRO A 10 21.42 9.99 4.48
N ALA A 11 21.47 9.51 3.23
CA ALA A 11 20.86 8.24 2.82
C ALA A 11 21.33 7.03 3.68
N ASN A 12 22.62 7.01 4.05
CA ASN A 12 23.21 5.94 4.86
C ASN A 12 22.85 6.02 6.36
N GLU A 13 22.20 7.09 6.81
CA GLU A 13 21.71 7.27 8.18
C GLU A 13 20.19 7.00 8.31
N LEU A 14 19.49 6.88 7.17
CA LEU A 14 18.04 6.65 7.19
C LEU A 14 17.70 5.35 7.91
N GLY A 15 16.74 5.43 8.81
CA GLY A 15 16.18 4.29 9.55
C GLY A 15 17.04 3.74 10.70
N LYS A 16 18.23 4.30 11.00
CA LYS A 16 19.12 3.77 12.06
C LYS A 16 18.45 3.67 13.42
N ASP A 17 17.63 4.67 13.78
CA ASP A 17 16.94 4.71 15.08
C ASP A 17 15.41 4.50 14.94
N SER A 18 14.97 4.03 13.77
CA SER A 18 13.55 3.80 13.52
C SER A 18 13.13 2.40 13.97
N LYS A 19 11.93 2.30 14.56
CA LYS A 19 11.29 1.00 14.82
C LYS A 19 10.80 0.32 13.54
N ILE A 20 10.55 1.11 12.48
CA ILE A 20 10.19 0.60 11.15
C ILE A 20 11.49 0.21 10.45
N LYS A 21 11.59 -1.06 10.05
CA LYS A 21 12.75 -1.56 9.31
C LYS A 21 12.82 -0.94 7.91
N LEU A 22 14.02 -0.64 7.45
CA LEU A 22 14.26 -0.11 6.10
C LEU A 22 15.10 -1.07 5.28
N SER A 23 14.64 -1.41 4.09
CA SER A 23 15.39 -2.17 3.08
C SER A 23 15.51 -1.34 1.81
N VAL A 24 16.73 -0.93 1.50
CA VAL A 24 17.02 -0.13 0.29
C VAL A 24 17.42 -1.08 -0.84
N CYS A 25 16.75 -0.97 -1.98
CA CYS A 25 17.04 -1.67 -3.21
C CYS A 25 17.72 -0.71 -4.20
N ASP A 26 18.62 -1.21 -5.05
CA ASP A 26 19.31 -0.36 -6.00
C ASP A 26 18.37 0.30 -6.99
N THR A 27 17.41 -0.46 -7.50
CA THR A 27 16.40 0.01 -8.45
C THR A 27 14.98 -0.27 -7.97
N GLU A 28 13.97 0.35 -8.63
CA GLU A 28 12.58 -0.02 -8.42
C GLU A 28 12.29 -1.46 -8.86
N HIS A 29 13.01 -1.97 -9.86
CA HIS A 29 12.85 -3.34 -10.34
C HIS A 29 13.28 -4.36 -9.29
N ASP A 30 14.41 -4.12 -8.60
CA ASP A 30 14.87 -4.97 -7.50
C ASP A 30 13.89 -4.94 -6.33
N LEU A 31 13.34 -3.76 -6.03
CA LEU A 31 12.30 -3.59 -5.01
C LEU A 31 11.06 -4.44 -5.35
N TYR A 32 10.58 -4.38 -6.59
CA TYR A 32 9.40 -5.14 -7.02
C TYR A 32 9.63 -6.66 -6.97
N TRP A 33 10.83 -7.13 -7.29
CA TRP A 33 11.20 -8.55 -7.09
C TRP A 33 11.20 -8.91 -5.60
N ARG A 34 11.79 -8.09 -4.75
CA ARG A 34 11.80 -8.32 -3.29
C ARG A 34 10.39 -8.47 -2.73
N MET A 35 9.50 -7.55 -3.11
CA MET A 35 8.10 -7.61 -2.69
C MET A 35 7.41 -8.89 -3.17
N ALA A 36 7.54 -9.22 -4.45
CA ALA A 36 6.92 -10.41 -5.03
C ALA A 36 7.45 -11.71 -4.39
N ILE A 37 8.75 -11.78 -4.12
CA ILE A 37 9.36 -12.94 -3.46
C ILE A 37 8.84 -13.06 -2.02
N GLU A 38 8.75 -12.00 -1.23
CA GLU A 38 8.25 -12.09 0.14
C GLU A 38 6.78 -12.49 0.21
N VAL A 39 5.95 -11.99 -0.72
CA VAL A 39 4.55 -12.43 -0.86
C VAL A 39 4.50 -13.92 -1.16
N LEU A 40 5.26 -14.37 -2.16
CA LEU A 40 5.31 -15.78 -2.56
C LEU A 40 5.79 -16.70 -1.42
N GLU A 41 6.89 -16.32 -0.74
CA GLU A 41 7.45 -17.10 0.37
C GLU A 41 6.46 -17.21 1.54
N THR A 42 5.69 -16.15 1.81
CA THR A 42 4.64 -16.23 2.83
C THR A 42 3.56 -17.24 2.44
N ILE A 43 3.14 -17.27 1.16
CA ILE A 43 2.17 -18.23 0.63
C ILE A 43 2.73 -19.65 0.68
N LYS A 44 3.96 -19.85 0.22
CA LYS A 44 4.61 -21.17 0.23
C LYS A 44 4.72 -21.74 1.65
N ALA A 45 5.17 -20.92 2.60
CA ALA A 45 5.31 -21.35 3.99
C ALA A 45 3.97 -21.78 4.61
N ASN A 46 2.86 -21.13 4.26
CA ASN A 46 1.54 -21.54 4.71
C ASN A 46 1.06 -22.81 3.96
N ASN A 47 1.27 -22.88 2.64
CA ASN A 47 0.92 -24.08 1.85
C ASN A 47 1.62 -25.35 2.38
N GLU A 48 2.91 -25.26 2.73
CA GLU A 48 3.69 -26.37 3.29
C GLU A 48 3.12 -26.87 4.62
N LYS A 49 2.48 -25.98 5.40
CA LYS A 49 1.79 -26.34 6.66
C LYS A 49 0.35 -26.76 6.46
N GLY A 50 -0.19 -26.68 5.24
CA GLY A 50 -1.60 -26.89 4.97
C GLY A 50 -2.51 -25.76 5.49
N GLU A 51 -1.96 -24.58 5.73
CA GLU A 51 -2.68 -23.41 6.25
C GLU A 51 -3.16 -22.49 5.10
N ASP A 52 -4.24 -21.75 5.35
CA ASP A 52 -4.71 -20.70 4.45
C ASP A 52 -3.82 -19.45 4.57
N THR A 53 -3.77 -18.65 3.51
CA THR A 53 -3.06 -17.36 3.50
C THR A 53 -4.06 -16.22 3.30
N ILE A 54 -4.12 -15.28 4.22
CA ILE A 54 -4.99 -14.13 4.14
C ILE A 54 -4.12 -12.87 4.04
N MET A 55 -4.36 -12.06 3.00
CA MET A 55 -3.58 -10.84 2.77
C MET A 55 -4.48 -9.67 2.36
N VAL A 56 -4.14 -8.48 2.85
CA VAL A 56 -4.58 -7.22 2.25
C VAL A 56 -3.58 -6.87 1.15
N VAL A 57 -4.09 -6.73 -0.08
CA VAL A 57 -3.28 -6.52 -1.29
C VAL A 57 -3.69 -5.23 -2.00
N PRO A 58 -2.75 -4.38 -2.47
CA PRO A 58 -3.06 -3.12 -3.14
C PRO A 58 -3.37 -3.34 -4.61
N TYR A 59 -3.95 -2.33 -5.27
CA TYR A 59 -3.83 -2.22 -6.72
C TYR A 59 -2.46 -1.63 -7.12
N GLY A 60 -1.98 -0.64 -6.42
CA GLY A 60 -0.67 -0.01 -6.68
C GLY A 60 0.35 -0.19 -5.53
N PRO A 61 1.63 -0.39 -5.81
CA PRO A 61 2.32 -0.35 -7.10
C PRO A 61 2.11 -1.62 -7.94
N LEU A 62 2.05 -1.46 -9.26
CA LEU A 62 1.76 -2.57 -10.19
C LEU A 62 2.95 -3.54 -10.38
N GLY A 63 4.17 -3.01 -10.22
CA GLY A 63 5.40 -3.75 -10.51
C GLY A 63 5.54 -5.12 -9.83
N PRO A 64 5.16 -5.31 -8.57
CA PRO A 64 5.25 -6.62 -7.92
C PRO A 64 4.38 -7.69 -8.57
N TYR A 65 3.22 -7.32 -9.16
CA TYR A 65 2.26 -8.31 -9.69
C TYR A 65 2.80 -9.10 -10.89
N SER A 66 3.44 -8.43 -11.87
CA SER A 66 4.01 -9.15 -13.00
C SER A 66 5.09 -10.16 -12.59
N ARG A 67 5.86 -9.83 -11.53
CA ARG A 67 6.87 -10.73 -10.95
C ARG A 67 6.20 -11.88 -10.19
N LEU A 68 5.15 -11.57 -9.43
CA LEU A 68 4.40 -12.59 -8.70
C LEU A 68 3.72 -13.58 -9.65
N VAL A 69 3.09 -13.10 -10.74
CA VAL A 69 2.54 -13.96 -11.80
C VAL A 69 3.62 -14.88 -12.36
N TYR A 70 4.78 -14.31 -12.74
CA TYR A 70 5.90 -15.09 -13.25
C TYR A 70 6.35 -16.17 -12.25
N LEU A 71 6.52 -15.81 -10.98
CA LEU A 71 6.97 -16.73 -9.93
C LEU A 71 5.92 -17.83 -9.68
N VAL A 72 4.65 -17.47 -9.57
CA VAL A 72 3.53 -18.41 -9.33
C VAL A 72 3.45 -19.43 -10.46
N ASN A 73 3.41 -18.97 -11.71
CA ASN A 73 3.26 -19.86 -12.86
C ASN A 73 4.52 -20.72 -13.09
N THR A 74 5.74 -20.14 -12.94
CA THR A 74 7.00 -20.86 -13.16
C THR A 74 7.25 -21.91 -12.08
N TYR A 75 7.05 -21.56 -10.81
CA TYR A 75 7.32 -22.47 -9.69
C TYR A 75 6.10 -23.28 -9.24
N ARG A 76 4.98 -23.16 -9.98
CA ARG A 76 3.75 -23.91 -9.74
C ARG A 76 3.20 -23.76 -8.30
N VAL A 77 3.27 -22.55 -7.77
CA VAL A 77 2.80 -22.28 -6.40
C VAL A 77 1.30 -22.05 -6.40
N SER A 78 0.55 -22.92 -5.72
CA SER A 78 -0.90 -22.79 -5.65
C SER A 78 -1.33 -21.61 -4.77
N LEU A 79 -2.22 -20.77 -5.32
CA LEU A 79 -2.90 -19.70 -4.62
C LEU A 79 -4.34 -20.07 -4.19
N LYS A 80 -4.76 -21.34 -4.37
CA LYS A 80 -6.14 -21.78 -4.06
C LYS A 80 -6.52 -21.64 -2.59
N ARG A 81 -5.52 -21.65 -1.70
CA ARG A 81 -5.71 -21.42 -0.28
C ARG A 81 -5.49 -19.95 0.14
N CYS A 82 -5.36 -19.06 -0.83
CA CYS A 82 -5.22 -17.63 -0.56
C CYS A 82 -6.59 -16.95 -0.55
N THR A 83 -6.79 -16.04 0.40
CA THR A 83 -7.84 -15.02 0.39
C THR A 83 -7.18 -13.67 0.25
N PHE A 84 -7.49 -12.97 -0.84
CA PHE A 84 -7.01 -11.62 -1.09
C PHE A 84 -8.12 -10.61 -0.82
N ILE A 85 -7.87 -9.75 0.16
CA ILE A 85 -8.68 -8.58 0.47
C ILE A 85 -8.01 -7.42 -0.26
N ASN A 86 -8.57 -7.02 -1.40
CA ASN A 86 -8.06 -5.88 -2.14
C ASN A 86 -8.27 -4.60 -1.32
N MET A 87 -7.29 -3.72 -1.34
CA MET A 87 -7.12 -2.65 -0.38
C MET A 87 -8.18 -1.55 -0.52
N ASP A 88 -8.59 -1.25 -1.76
CA ASP A 88 -9.42 -0.08 -2.06
C ASP A 88 -10.05 -0.14 -3.46
N GLU A 89 -10.97 0.78 -3.71
CA GLU A 89 -11.56 1.04 -5.02
C GLU A 89 -12.03 2.50 -5.10
N TYR A 90 -12.01 3.07 -6.29
CA TYR A 90 -12.64 4.34 -6.60
C TYR A 90 -14.17 4.23 -6.65
N LEU A 91 -14.84 5.31 -6.29
CA LEU A 91 -16.29 5.40 -6.27
C LEU A 91 -16.81 6.57 -7.12
N ASN A 92 -18.02 6.40 -7.63
CA ASN A 92 -18.80 7.46 -8.24
C ASN A 92 -19.19 8.56 -7.21
N ASP A 93 -19.74 9.67 -7.67
CA ASP A 93 -20.20 10.76 -6.80
C ASP A 93 -21.33 10.36 -5.83
N ASP A 94 -22.07 9.28 -6.13
CA ASP A 94 -23.09 8.68 -5.26
C ASP A 94 -22.54 7.58 -4.33
N CYS A 95 -21.21 7.47 -4.24
CA CYS A 95 -20.49 6.46 -3.45
C CYS A 95 -20.76 5.01 -3.89
N THR A 96 -21.27 4.76 -5.08
CA THR A 96 -21.27 3.42 -5.69
C THR A 96 -19.95 3.14 -6.39
N TYR A 97 -19.65 1.88 -6.66
CA TYR A 97 -18.47 1.51 -7.42
C TYR A 97 -18.48 2.14 -8.83
N ILE A 98 -17.32 2.63 -9.29
CA ILE A 98 -17.15 2.94 -10.73
C ILE A 98 -17.29 1.67 -11.57
N ASP A 99 -17.52 1.82 -12.87
CA ASP A 99 -17.61 0.67 -13.79
C ASP A 99 -16.31 -0.14 -13.72
N LYS A 100 -16.43 -1.45 -13.61
CA LYS A 100 -15.29 -2.37 -13.61
C LYS A 100 -14.44 -2.29 -14.88
N ASN A 101 -15.04 -1.89 -16.00
CA ASN A 101 -14.34 -1.69 -17.27
C ASN A 101 -13.66 -0.32 -17.38
N ASP A 102 -13.90 0.58 -16.44
CA ASP A 102 -13.21 1.86 -16.39
C ASP A 102 -11.70 1.60 -16.24
N PRO A 103 -10.83 2.27 -17.03
CA PRO A 103 -9.37 2.16 -16.90
C PRO A 103 -8.84 2.42 -15.50
N LEU A 104 -9.53 3.26 -14.70
CA LEU A 104 -9.17 3.61 -13.32
C LEU A 104 -9.68 2.60 -12.30
N SER A 105 -10.58 1.67 -12.65
CA SER A 105 -11.10 0.67 -11.70
C SER A 105 -10.00 -0.27 -11.22
N PHE A 106 -9.83 -0.36 -9.91
CA PHE A 106 -8.90 -1.30 -9.29
C PHE A 106 -9.40 -2.74 -9.40
N ARG A 107 -10.73 -2.96 -9.33
CA ARG A 107 -11.34 -4.27 -9.55
C ARG A 107 -11.02 -4.79 -10.96
N GLY A 108 -11.28 -3.99 -11.98
CA GLY A 108 -10.93 -4.35 -13.34
C GLY A 108 -9.43 -4.40 -13.59
N GLY A 109 -8.69 -3.51 -12.94
CA GLY A 109 -7.24 -3.48 -12.96
C GLY A 109 -6.62 -4.78 -12.44
N MET A 110 -7.05 -5.25 -11.27
CA MET A 110 -6.55 -6.50 -10.67
C MET A 110 -6.81 -7.72 -11.56
N GLU A 111 -7.92 -7.75 -12.28
CA GLU A 111 -8.15 -8.80 -13.28
C GLU A 111 -7.13 -8.72 -14.40
N ARG A 112 -6.91 -7.52 -14.96
CA ARG A 112 -5.98 -7.33 -16.09
C ARG A 112 -4.52 -7.61 -15.75
N ILE A 113 -4.08 -7.26 -14.52
CA ILE A 113 -2.64 -7.33 -14.15
C ILE A 113 -2.27 -8.60 -13.37
N PHE A 114 -3.26 -9.29 -12.81
CA PHE A 114 -2.98 -10.43 -11.94
C PHE A 114 -3.91 -11.63 -12.19
N TYR A 115 -5.20 -11.52 -11.88
CA TYR A 115 -6.08 -12.70 -11.85
C TYR A 115 -6.23 -13.40 -13.23
N ASN A 116 -6.22 -12.65 -14.34
CA ASN A 116 -6.30 -13.24 -15.67
C ASN A 116 -4.93 -13.71 -16.23
N LEU A 117 -3.84 -13.49 -15.50
CA LEU A 117 -2.48 -13.84 -15.91
C LEU A 117 -1.89 -15.02 -15.14
N VAL A 118 -2.45 -15.33 -14.00
CA VAL A 118 -2.11 -16.54 -13.23
C VAL A 118 -2.82 -17.73 -13.84
N ASP A 119 -2.12 -18.85 -14.03
CA ASP A 119 -2.68 -20.10 -14.55
C ASP A 119 -3.91 -20.51 -13.69
N ASP A 120 -5.02 -20.84 -14.32
CA ASP A 120 -6.31 -21.11 -13.66
C ASP A 120 -6.22 -22.17 -12.56
N GLU A 121 -5.41 -23.21 -12.78
CA GLU A 121 -5.20 -24.28 -11.81
C GLU A 121 -4.43 -23.85 -10.55
N LEU A 122 -3.73 -22.69 -10.59
CA LEU A 122 -2.96 -22.12 -9.48
C LEU A 122 -3.63 -20.93 -8.83
N ASN A 123 -4.60 -20.33 -9.49
CA ASN A 123 -5.13 -19.01 -9.17
C ASN A 123 -5.89 -18.96 -7.84
N VAL A 124 -6.01 -17.75 -7.30
CA VAL A 124 -6.93 -17.46 -6.18
C VAL A 124 -8.35 -17.76 -6.65
N LEU A 125 -9.11 -18.50 -5.84
CA LEU A 125 -10.50 -18.82 -6.17
C LEU A 125 -11.34 -17.53 -6.26
N PRO A 126 -12.27 -17.40 -7.22
CA PRO A 126 -13.07 -16.18 -7.39
C PRO A 126 -13.77 -15.71 -6.11
N GLU A 127 -14.30 -16.65 -5.31
CA GLU A 127 -14.95 -16.39 -4.02
C GLU A 127 -14.00 -15.87 -2.93
N ASN A 128 -12.69 -15.98 -3.13
CA ASN A 128 -11.65 -15.51 -2.21
C ASN A 128 -10.98 -14.20 -2.67
N ARG A 129 -11.53 -13.53 -3.71
CA ARG A 129 -11.07 -12.24 -4.24
C ARG A 129 -12.00 -11.14 -3.75
N HIS A 130 -11.75 -10.63 -2.55
CA HIS A 130 -12.62 -9.64 -1.91
C HIS A 130 -12.17 -8.22 -2.21
N PHE A 131 -13.15 -7.33 -2.33
CA PHE A 131 -12.99 -5.88 -2.32
C PHE A 131 -13.88 -5.31 -1.21
N PRO A 132 -13.49 -4.23 -0.54
CA PRO A 132 -14.39 -3.55 0.40
C PRO A 132 -15.61 -3.02 -0.38
N VAL A 133 -16.83 -3.28 0.13
CA VAL A 133 -18.09 -2.93 -0.56
C VAL A 133 -18.73 -1.73 0.14
N PRO A 134 -19.08 -0.64 -0.58
CA PRO A 134 -19.82 0.48 0.00
C PRO A 134 -21.14 0.02 0.62
N GLY A 135 -21.38 0.44 1.88
CA GLY A 135 -22.55 0.00 2.68
C GLY A 135 -22.37 -1.33 3.40
N GLU A 136 -21.25 -2.06 3.16
CA GLU A 136 -20.92 -3.34 3.78
C GLU A 136 -19.48 -3.34 4.31
N GLU A 137 -18.97 -2.18 4.72
CA GLU A 137 -17.56 -1.98 5.13
C GLU A 137 -17.12 -2.92 6.24
N HIS A 138 -18.06 -3.29 7.15
CA HIS A 138 -17.82 -4.21 8.27
C HIS A 138 -17.39 -5.62 7.81
N LYS A 139 -17.75 -6.04 6.59
CA LYS A 139 -17.41 -7.37 6.06
C LYS A 139 -15.91 -7.62 5.95
N VAL A 140 -15.10 -6.59 5.80
CA VAL A 140 -13.64 -6.74 5.79
C VAL A 140 -13.14 -7.24 7.15
N MET A 141 -13.61 -6.62 8.23
CA MET A 141 -13.28 -7.07 9.59
C MET A 141 -13.78 -8.50 9.85
N GLU A 142 -15.04 -8.78 9.48
CA GLU A 142 -15.62 -10.13 9.64
C GLU A 142 -14.82 -11.22 8.92
N LEU A 143 -14.32 -10.93 7.71
CA LEU A 143 -13.45 -11.87 6.98
C LEU A 143 -12.17 -12.17 7.75
N ILE A 144 -11.51 -11.14 8.29
CA ILE A 144 -10.27 -11.29 9.04
C ILE A 144 -10.51 -12.04 10.36
N GLU A 145 -11.58 -11.68 11.09
CA GLU A 145 -11.95 -12.33 12.35
C GLU A 145 -12.33 -13.80 12.12
N LYS A 146 -13.12 -14.11 11.09
CA LYS A 146 -13.48 -15.47 10.71
C LYS A 146 -12.25 -16.33 10.36
N ALA A 147 -11.27 -15.72 9.69
CA ALA A 147 -10.02 -16.40 9.36
C ALA A 147 -9.09 -16.56 10.58
N GLY A 148 -9.30 -15.78 11.65
CA GLY A 148 -8.48 -15.78 12.85
C GLY A 148 -7.05 -15.26 12.65
N LYS A 149 -6.74 -14.71 11.46
CA LYS A 149 -5.42 -14.19 11.10
C LYS A 149 -5.50 -13.25 9.91
N LEU A 150 -4.47 -12.38 9.82
CA LEU A 150 -4.11 -11.67 8.61
C LEU A 150 -2.58 -11.79 8.46
N ASP A 151 -2.12 -12.50 7.44
CA ASP A 151 -0.69 -12.84 7.33
C ASP A 151 0.15 -11.64 6.88
N MET A 152 -0.39 -10.79 5.98
CA MET A 152 0.32 -9.62 5.47
C MET A 152 -0.65 -8.55 4.99
N ALA A 153 -0.32 -7.28 5.27
CA ALA A 153 -0.84 -6.13 4.53
C ALA A 153 0.34 -5.45 3.82
N TRP A 154 0.25 -5.29 2.49
CA TRP A 154 1.32 -4.65 1.74
C TRP A 154 0.76 -3.66 0.72
N GLY A 155 1.53 -2.61 0.41
CA GLY A 155 1.06 -1.58 -0.50
C GLY A 155 2.05 -0.43 -0.72
N GLY A 156 1.68 0.48 -1.61
CA GLY A 156 2.40 1.72 -1.83
C GLY A 156 2.17 2.73 -0.70
N VAL A 157 3.16 3.60 -0.51
CA VAL A 157 3.03 4.76 0.38
C VAL A 157 2.77 6.00 -0.47
N GLY A 158 1.69 6.71 -0.16
CA GLY A 158 1.32 7.93 -0.85
C GLY A 158 2.23 9.13 -0.53
N ILE A 159 2.05 10.21 -1.29
CA ILE A 159 2.90 11.40 -1.23
C ILE A 159 2.91 12.09 0.15
N ASN A 160 1.81 12.02 0.87
CA ASN A 160 1.65 12.56 2.23
C ASN A 160 1.90 11.53 3.35
N GLY A 161 2.37 10.32 2.98
CA GLY A 161 2.65 9.24 3.92
C GLY A 161 1.45 8.38 4.29
N HIS A 162 0.35 8.43 3.52
CA HIS A 162 -0.78 7.52 3.71
C HIS A 162 -0.47 6.09 3.27
N PHE A 163 -1.24 5.13 3.79
CA PHE A 163 -1.26 3.74 3.36
C PHE A 163 -2.68 3.35 2.96
N ALA A 164 -2.88 2.78 1.77
CA ALA A 164 -4.18 2.76 1.10
C ALA A 164 -4.71 4.20 0.92
N PHE A 165 -6.02 4.45 1.05
CA PHE A 165 -6.53 5.82 1.13
C PHE A 165 -6.76 6.26 2.60
N ASN A 166 -5.97 5.75 3.57
CA ASN A 166 -6.00 6.26 4.93
C ASN A 166 -5.24 7.59 5.00
N GLU A 167 -5.88 8.63 4.48
CA GLU A 167 -5.35 9.99 4.36
C GLU A 167 -5.09 10.64 5.73
N PRO A 168 -4.09 11.54 5.83
CA PRO A 168 -3.94 12.40 7.01
C PRO A 168 -5.25 13.12 7.34
N PRO A 169 -5.46 13.50 8.62
CA PRO A 169 -6.55 14.41 8.99
C PRO A 169 -6.48 15.72 8.19
N GLU A 170 -7.63 16.29 7.86
CA GLU A 170 -7.69 17.59 7.19
C GLU A 170 -7.10 18.71 8.07
N PRO A 171 -6.55 19.79 7.47
CA PRO A 171 -6.04 20.91 8.22
C PRO A 171 -7.06 21.48 9.22
N GLY A 172 -6.74 21.45 10.51
CA GLY A 172 -7.63 21.88 11.59
C GLY A 172 -8.48 20.74 12.22
N GLU A 173 -8.47 19.55 11.65
CA GLU A 173 -9.06 18.37 12.25
C GLU A 173 -8.12 17.83 13.36
N SER A 174 -8.65 17.70 14.58
CA SER A 174 -7.93 17.06 15.69
C SER A 174 -8.12 15.54 15.59
N CYS A 175 -7.02 14.81 15.56
CA CYS A 175 -7.04 13.35 15.54
C CYS A 175 -5.81 12.81 16.28
N THR A 176 -6.03 12.03 17.31
CA THR A 176 -4.96 11.33 18.02
C THR A 176 -4.46 10.12 17.22
N ALA A 177 -3.25 9.65 17.52
CA ALA A 177 -2.72 8.43 16.90
C ALA A 177 -3.62 7.21 17.17
N GLU A 178 -4.21 7.13 18.38
CA GLU A 178 -5.09 6.04 18.76
C GLU A 178 -6.41 6.07 17.95
N GLU A 179 -7.04 7.23 17.84
CA GLU A 179 -8.24 7.38 17.00
C GLU A 179 -7.96 7.04 15.56
N PHE A 180 -6.81 7.46 15.00
CA PHE A 180 -6.44 7.16 13.63
C PHE A 180 -6.22 5.67 13.40
N LEU A 181 -5.49 4.99 14.30
CA LEU A 181 -5.24 3.55 14.22
C LEU A 181 -6.51 2.72 14.38
N ASN A 182 -7.55 3.25 15.03
CA ASN A 182 -8.84 2.58 15.19
C ASN A 182 -9.84 2.87 14.05
N ARG A 183 -9.45 3.62 13.03
CA ARG A 183 -10.32 3.88 11.87
C ARG A 183 -10.54 2.59 11.08
N PRO A 184 -11.80 2.12 10.96
CA PRO A 184 -12.12 0.90 10.20
C PRO A 184 -12.18 1.18 8.70
N THR A 185 -12.41 0.13 7.94
CA THR A 185 -12.78 0.20 6.52
C THR A 185 -13.93 1.19 6.32
N ARG A 186 -13.81 2.09 5.34
CA ARG A 186 -14.77 3.18 5.17
C ARG A 186 -14.74 3.81 3.78
N VAL A 187 -15.84 4.44 3.42
CA VAL A 187 -15.92 5.40 2.30
C VAL A 187 -15.42 6.76 2.77
N LEU A 188 -14.63 7.45 1.93
CA LEU A 188 -14.12 8.79 2.22
C LEU A 188 -13.82 9.58 0.93
N PRO A 189 -13.76 10.93 1.00
CA PRO A 189 -13.24 11.72 -0.09
C PRO A 189 -11.71 11.51 -0.19
N ILE A 190 -11.20 11.59 -1.43
CA ILE A 190 -9.75 11.51 -1.70
C ILE A 190 -9.14 12.88 -1.46
N SER A 191 -8.03 12.94 -0.72
CA SER A 191 -7.32 14.20 -0.47
C SER A 191 -6.86 14.84 -1.78
N ARG A 192 -6.73 16.17 -1.77
CA ARG A 192 -6.27 16.93 -2.94
C ARG A 192 -4.87 16.51 -3.39
N GLU A 193 -3.99 16.23 -2.45
CA GLU A 193 -2.62 15.77 -2.70
C GLU A 193 -2.61 14.43 -3.44
N THR A 194 -3.39 13.47 -2.95
CA THR A 194 -3.51 12.15 -3.56
C THR A 194 -4.19 12.22 -4.92
N LYS A 195 -5.26 13.01 -5.05
CA LYS A 195 -5.89 13.26 -6.35
C LYS A 195 -4.90 13.83 -7.35
N THR A 196 -4.06 14.78 -6.93
CA THR A 196 -3.06 15.42 -7.78
C THR A 196 -1.99 14.44 -8.26
N ILE A 197 -1.40 13.65 -7.36
CA ILE A 197 -0.36 12.70 -7.77
C ILE A 197 -0.94 11.55 -8.62
N ASN A 198 -2.14 11.08 -8.31
CA ASN A 198 -2.79 10.02 -9.07
C ASN A 198 -3.16 10.50 -10.48
N CYS A 199 -3.65 11.72 -10.65
CA CYS A 199 -3.93 12.26 -11.99
C CYS A 199 -2.65 12.47 -12.80
N PHE A 200 -1.57 12.92 -12.18
CA PHE A 200 -0.27 13.02 -12.82
C PHE A 200 0.21 11.67 -13.36
N MET A 201 0.08 10.62 -12.54
CA MET A 201 0.55 9.27 -12.93
C MET A 201 -0.35 8.56 -13.93
N ASN A 202 -1.68 8.75 -13.86
CA ASN A 202 -2.64 7.90 -14.58
C ASN A 202 -3.45 8.62 -15.64
N CYS A 203 -3.59 9.95 -15.57
CA CYS A 203 -4.49 10.73 -16.42
C CYS A 203 -3.78 11.91 -17.10
N GLY A 204 -2.44 11.91 -17.17
CA GLY A 204 -1.68 12.98 -17.86
C GLY A 204 -1.90 14.38 -17.28
N GLY A 205 -2.31 14.50 -16.02
CA GLY A 205 -2.55 15.76 -15.34
C GLY A 205 -4.02 16.26 -15.36
N ASP A 206 -4.94 15.48 -15.92
CA ASP A 206 -6.38 15.79 -15.90
C ASP A 206 -6.99 15.48 -14.53
N LEU A 207 -7.11 16.53 -13.69
CA LEU A 207 -7.64 16.42 -12.33
C LEU A 207 -9.11 15.97 -12.29
N GLU A 208 -9.88 16.28 -13.32
CA GLU A 208 -11.31 15.93 -13.37
C GLU A 208 -11.51 14.44 -13.66
N ALA A 209 -10.52 13.77 -14.26
CA ALA A 209 -10.59 12.33 -14.55
C ALA A 209 -10.52 11.46 -13.29
N ILE A 210 -9.94 11.95 -12.19
CA ILE A 210 -9.84 11.17 -10.93
C ILE A 210 -11.13 11.30 -10.12
N PRO A 211 -11.74 10.19 -9.72
CA PRO A 211 -12.93 10.19 -8.85
C PRO A 211 -12.73 10.98 -7.56
N LYS A 212 -13.82 11.46 -6.97
CA LYS A 212 -13.78 12.25 -5.73
C LYS A 212 -13.76 11.38 -4.48
N TYR A 213 -14.33 10.18 -4.57
CA TYR A 213 -14.51 9.27 -3.46
C TYR A 213 -13.82 7.94 -3.70
N CYS A 214 -13.50 7.28 -2.61
CA CYS A 214 -12.99 5.92 -2.59
C CYS A 214 -13.56 5.17 -1.40
N ILE A 215 -13.46 3.84 -1.45
CA ILE A 215 -13.58 2.97 -0.29
C ILE A 215 -12.21 2.35 -0.02
N THR A 216 -11.81 2.25 1.25
CA THR A 216 -10.49 1.75 1.64
C THR A 216 -10.56 0.89 2.88
N VAL A 217 -9.75 -0.17 2.91
CA VAL A 217 -9.49 -0.95 4.14
C VAL A 217 -8.85 -0.02 5.18
N GLY A 218 -9.34 -0.08 6.40
CA GLY A 218 -8.94 0.83 7.48
C GLY A 218 -7.61 0.48 8.11
N MET A 219 -7.05 1.44 8.85
CA MET A 219 -5.84 1.21 9.64
C MET A 219 -6.05 0.12 10.69
N LYS A 220 -7.28 0.03 11.24
CA LYS A 220 -7.66 -0.96 12.25
C LYS A 220 -7.45 -2.38 11.75
N GLU A 221 -7.98 -2.69 10.58
CA GLU A 221 -7.84 -4.02 9.95
C GLU A 221 -6.40 -4.29 9.53
N MET A 222 -5.73 -3.31 8.94
CA MET A 222 -4.34 -3.47 8.49
C MET A 222 -3.39 -3.74 9.65
N PHE A 223 -3.63 -3.13 10.81
CA PHE A 223 -2.80 -3.30 12.00
C PHE A 223 -2.89 -4.72 12.59
N MET A 224 -3.90 -5.50 12.22
CA MET A 224 -4.04 -6.92 12.60
C MET A 224 -3.09 -7.85 11.80
N ALA A 225 -2.46 -7.37 10.74
CA ALA A 225 -1.55 -8.18 9.94
C ALA A 225 -0.32 -8.61 10.77
N LYS A 226 0.19 -9.82 10.52
CA LYS A 226 1.46 -10.25 11.10
C LYS A 226 2.63 -9.46 10.53
N LYS A 227 2.51 -9.00 9.28
CA LYS A 227 3.54 -8.25 8.56
C LYS A 227 2.91 -7.03 7.86
N ILE A 228 3.50 -5.85 8.05
CA ILE A 228 3.21 -4.65 7.25
C ILE A 228 4.37 -4.40 6.31
N ARG A 229 4.10 -4.30 5.00
CA ARG A 229 5.12 -4.07 3.97
C ARG A 229 4.77 -2.88 3.12
N MET A 230 5.56 -1.83 3.25
CA MET A 230 5.38 -0.55 2.59
C MET A 230 6.35 -0.42 1.43
N CYS A 231 5.86 -0.01 0.26
CA CYS A 231 6.62 0.08 -0.98
C CYS A 231 6.79 1.55 -1.39
N MET A 232 8.03 2.02 -1.51
CA MET A 232 8.38 3.40 -1.84
C MET A 232 9.39 3.45 -3.01
N PRO A 233 8.92 3.26 -4.27
CA PRO A 233 9.83 3.09 -5.41
C PRO A 233 10.31 4.41 -6.04
N ARG A 234 9.69 5.56 -5.73
CA ARG A 234 9.84 6.81 -6.47
C ARG A 234 10.65 7.85 -5.72
N ASP A 235 11.27 8.75 -6.47
CA ASP A 235 12.03 9.89 -5.93
C ASP A 235 11.16 10.86 -5.12
N TRP A 236 9.89 11.05 -5.50
CA TRP A 236 8.94 11.87 -4.74
C TRP A 236 8.56 11.27 -3.37
N ASN A 237 8.88 9.99 -3.12
CA ASN A 237 8.75 9.37 -1.79
C ASN A 237 9.78 9.92 -0.77
N ALA A 238 10.84 10.58 -1.19
CA ALA A 238 11.98 10.97 -0.35
C ALA A 238 11.58 11.79 0.90
N GLY A 239 10.63 12.70 0.75
CA GLY A 239 10.11 13.51 1.87
C GLY A 239 9.27 12.68 2.85
N ALA A 240 8.36 11.86 2.32
CA ALA A 240 7.51 10.97 3.12
C ALA A 240 8.37 9.93 3.86
N LEU A 241 9.36 9.33 3.21
CA LEU A 241 10.27 8.35 3.81
C LEU A 241 10.95 8.91 5.07
N ARG A 242 11.49 10.13 5.00
CA ARG A 242 12.13 10.79 6.13
C ARG A 242 11.17 11.10 7.27
N LYS A 243 9.98 11.59 6.93
CA LYS A 243 8.94 11.87 7.93
C LYS A 243 8.49 10.59 8.65
N ILE A 244 8.34 9.48 7.93
CA ILE A 244 7.96 8.18 8.50
C ILE A 244 9.04 7.66 9.44
N LEU A 245 10.32 7.73 9.05
CA LEU A 245 11.40 7.13 9.81
C LEU A 245 11.91 8.00 10.97
N HIS A 246 11.85 9.34 10.83
CA HIS A 246 12.49 10.28 11.74
C HIS A 246 11.58 11.42 12.23
N GLY A 247 10.37 11.53 11.71
CA GLY A 247 9.43 12.62 12.08
C GLY A 247 8.60 12.35 13.33
N GLY A 248 8.72 11.16 13.92
CA GLY A 248 7.89 10.72 15.05
C GLY A 248 6.53 10.20 14.60
N GLU A 249 5.81 9.60 15.55
CA GLU A 249 4.48 9.00 15.32
C GLU A 249 3.42 10.10 15.26
N THR A 250 2.73 10.23 14.12
CA THR A 250 1.69 11.25 13.93
C THR A 250 0.66 10.85 12.87
N PRO A 251 -0.64 11.12 13.09
CA PRO A 251 -1.68 10.96 12.06
C PRO A 251 -1.43 11.83 10.81
N ALA A 252 -0.69 12.93 10.93
CA ALA A 252 -0.32 13.77 9.80
C ALA A 252 0.62 13.06 8.79
N VAL A 253 1.20 11.91 9.20
CA VAL A 253 2.00 11.02 8.35
C VAL A 253 1.59 9.58 8.71
N PRO A 254 0.47 9.06 8.22
CA PRO A 254 -0.16 7.83 8.69
C PRO A 254 0.76 6.62 8.80
N CYS A 255 1.66 6.40 7.83
CA CYS A 255 2.61 5.29 7.89
C CYS A 255 3.60 5.39 9.06
N SER A 256 3.80 6.57 9.68
CA SER A 256 4.65 6.70 10.87
C SER A 256 4.09 5.92 12.06
N LEU A 257 2.77 5.73 12.10
CA LEU A 257 2.08 4.98 13.16
C LEU A 257 2.39 3.48 13.14
N PHE A 258 2.87 2.95 12.00
CA PHE A 258 3.35 1.56 11.94
C PHE A 258 4.63 1.34 12.75
N ALA A 259 5.24 2.38 13.31
CA ALA A 259 6.28 2.22 14.34
C ALA A 259 5.80 1.47 15.60
N ARG A 260 4.48 1.40 15.81
CA ARG A 260 3.85 0.60 16.89
C ARG A 260 3.64 -0.86 16.50
N HIS A 261 3.79 -1.19 15.23
CA HIS A 261 3.58 -2.56 14.75
C HIS A 261 4.85 -3.40 14.94
N PRO A 262 4.75 -4.67 15.41
CA PRO A 262 5.92 -5.50 15.72
C PRO A 262 6.77 -5.87 14.49
N ASP A 263 6.17 -5.93 13.30
CA ASP A 263 6.87 -6.27 12.05
C ASP A 263 6.45 -5.38 10.88
N ALA A 264 6.81 -4.10 10.96
CA ALA A 264 6.66 -3.13 9.88
C ALA A 264 8.00 -2.92 9.16
N MET A 265 7.97 -2.94 7.81
CA MET A 265 9.14 -2.71 6.97
C MET A 265 8.80 -1.86 5.77
N ILE A 266 9.72 -0.97 5.42
CA ILE A 266 9.72 -0.21 4.16
C ILE A 266 10.73 -0.86 3.21
N TYR A 267 10.26 -1.19 2.01
CA TYR A 267 11.09 -1.42 0.83
C TYR A 267 11.13 -0.13 0.02
N CYS A 268 12.29 0.44 -0.20
CA CYS A 268 12.43 1.61 -1.06
C CYS A 268 13.51 1.41 -2.12
N SER A 269 13.39 2.13 -3.21
CA SER A 269 14.48 2.24 -4.18
C SER A 269 15.52 3.27 -3.71
N ARG A 270 16.73 3.20 -4.25
CA ARG A 270 17.82 4.16 -3.93
C ARG A 270 17.40 5.60 -4.17
N VAL A 271 16.64 5.89 -5.24
CA VAL A 271 16.19 7.27 -5.55
C VAL A 271 15.25 7.84 -4.47
N ALA A 272 14.52 7.01 -3.74
CA ALA A 272 13.70 7.45 -2.61
C ALA A 272 14.54 7.85 -1.39
N THR A 273 15.81 7.45 -1.32
CA THR A 273 16.71 7.84 -0.23
C THR A 273 17.45 9.15 -0.48
N GLU A 274 17.35 9.72 -1.67
CA GLU A 274 17.94 11.03 -1.99
C GLU A 274 17.34 12.15 -1.13
N SER A 275 18.11 13.22 -0.91
CA SER A 275 17.60 14.35 -0.13
C SER A 275 16.44 15.04 -0.87
N PRO A 276 15.34 15.37 -0.18
CA PRO A 276 14.27 16.18 -0.79
C PRO A 276 14.58 17.68 -0.80
N VAL A 277 15.76 18.11 -0.30
CA VAL A 277 16.17 19.52 -0.26
C VAL A 277 16.41 20.03 -1.69
N PRO A 278 15.72 21.09 -2.14
CA PRO A 278 15.76 21.52 -3.54
C PRO A 278 17.17 21.83 -4.04
N GLU A 279 17.99 22.51 -3.25
CA GLU A 279 19.38 22.87 -3.60
C GLU A 279 20.22 21.64 -3.91
N ILE A 280 20.08 20.57 -3.08
CA ILE A 280 20.81 19.32 -3.28
C ILE A 280 20.29 18.59 -4.52
N ARG A 281 18.97 18.54 -4.71
CA ARG A 281 18.35 17.84 -5.86
C ARG A 281 18.64 18.51 -7.20
N ILE A 282 18.63 19.84 -7.25
CA ILE A 282 18.83 20.59 -8.50
C ILE A 282 20.27 20.48 -8.98
N TYR A 283 21.23 20.54 -8.06
CA TYR A 283 22.65 20.52 -8.43
C TYR A 283 23.24 19.13 -8.62
N ASN A 284 22.52 18.06 -8.20
CA ASN A 284 22.95 16.68 -8.39
C ASN A 284 22.23 15.96 -9.55
N LYS A 285 21.42 16.69 -10.33
CA LYS A 285 20.83 16.24 -11.59
C LYS A 285 21.63 16.81 -12.75
#